data_52128c594a9cd57f9fe754f913d66c17
#
_entry.id   52128c594a9cd57f9fe754f913d66c17
#
_cell.length_a   1.000
_cell.length_b   1.000
_cell.length_c   1.000
_cell.angle_alpha   90.00
_cell.angle_beta   90.00
_cell.angle_gamma   90.00
#
_symmetry.space_group_name_H-M   'P 1'
#
loop_
_entity.id
_entity.type
_entity.pdbx_description
1 polymer ?
#
loop_
_entity_poly.entity_id
_entity_poly.type
_entity_poly.pdbx_seq_one_letter_code
_entity_poly.pdbx_strand_id
1 'polypeptide(L)'
;MMKLSFRKYYDNFVFLMAVLFGGVFTGCMEWDYGQDEDFNIADEGLFITNEGNFQYGNATLSFYNPATKEVENEIFYRANAMKLGDVAQSMVIRDGIGWVVVNNSHVVFAIDIH
;
A
#
# COMPACT_ATOMS: atom_id res chain seq x y z
N MET A 1 -7.30 -60.67 31.13
CA MET A 1 -6.58 -60.02 30.04
C MET A 1 -7.22 -58.66 29.77
N MET A 2 -6.64 -57.60 30.28
CA MET A 2 -7.23 -56.27 30.26
C MET A 2 -6.76 -55.59 28.95
N LYS A 3 -7.62 -55.50 27.92
CA LYS A 3 -7.38 -54.71 26.73
C LYS A 3 -7.73 -53.26 27.04
N LEU A 4 -6.68 -52.48 27.37
CA LEU A 4 -6.86 -51.02 27.43
C LEU A 4 -7.18 -50.51 26.04
N SER A 5 -8.35 -49.86 25.91
CA SER A 5 -8.79 -49.24 24.67
C SER A 5 -8.09 -47.89 24.46
N PHE A 6 -6.82 -47.93 24.11
CA PHE A 6 -6.07 -46.74 23.73
C PHE A 6 -6.57 -46.09 22.44
N ARG A 7 -7.30 -46.86 21.63
CA ARG A 7 -7.80 -46.42 20.33
C ARG A 7 -8.81 -45.28 20.44
N LYS A 8 -9.68 -45.31 21.48
CA LYS A 8 -10.71 -44.30 21.68
C LYS A 8 -10.16 -42.93 22.09
N TYR A 9 -9.05 -42.90 22.81
CA TYR A 9 -8.37 -41.64 23.16
C TYR A 9 -7.57 -41.08 22.02
N TYR A 10 -7.00 -41.91 21.16
CA TYR A 10 -6.23 -41.52 20.02
C TYR A 10 -7.13 -40.85 18.97
N ASP A 11 -8.29 -41.43 18.68
CA ASP A 11 -9.26 -40.88 17.72
C ASP A 11 -9.80 -39.51 18.19
N ASN A 12 -10.08 -39.34 19.48
CA ASN A 12 -10.52 -38.04 20.04
C ASN A 12 -9.38 -37.03 20.06
N PHE A 13 -8.14 -37.43 20.29
CA PHE A 13 -6.98 -36.54 20.26
C PHE A 13 -6.67 -36.06 18.85
N VAL A 14 -6.73 -36.94 17.87
CA VAL A 14 -6.55 -36.58 16.45
C VAL A 14 -7.66 -35.66 15.97
N PHE A 15 -8.90 -35.88 16.37
CA PHE A 15 -10.03 -35.01 16.04
C PHE A 15 -9.89 -33.62 16.68
N LEU A 16 -9.44 -33.54 17.94
CA LEU A 16 -9.19 -32.29 18.65
C LEU A 16 -8.04 -31.50 17.98
N MET A 17 -6.98 -32.18 17.57
CA MET A 17 -5.86 -31.58 16.84
C MET A 17 -6.29 -31.08 15.44
N ALA A 18 -7.13 -31.82 14.75
CA ALA A 18 -7.66 -31.40 13.45
C ALA A 18 -8.53 -30.14 13.55
N VAL A 19 -9.35 -30.01 14.63
CA VAL A 19 -10.16 -28.82 14.90
C VAL A 19 -9.28 -27.63 15.29
N LEU A 20 -8.24 -27.83 16.07
CA LEU A 20 -7.29 -26.78 16.45
C LEU A 20 -6.45 -26.28 15.25
N PHE A 21 -6.04 -27.17 14.36
CA PHE A 21 -5.29 -26.79 13.15
C PHE A 21 -6.17 -26.26 12.02
N GLY A 22 -7.43 -26.74 11.91
CA GLY A 22 -8.38 -26.28 10.89
C GLY A 22 -8.89 -24.85 11.13
N GLY A 23 -8.84 -24.36 12.37
CA GLY A 23 -9.26 -23.02 12.73
C GLY A 23 -8.27 -21.89 12.44
N VAL A 24 -7.00 -22.22 12.13
CA VAL A 24 -5.94 -21.23 11.98
C VAL A 24 -5.78 -20.71 10.54
N PHE A 25 -6.45 -21.35 9.57
CA PHE A 25 -6.31 -20.98 8.14
C PHE A 25 -7.43 -20.11 7.58
N THR A 26 -8.36 -19.61 8.41
CA THR A 26 -9.36 -18.62 7.97
C THR A 26 -8.93 -17.18 8.23
N GLY A 27 -7.63 -16.92 8.22
CA GLY A 27 -7.14 -15.57 8.02
C GLY A 27 -7.21 -15.26 6.53
N CYS A 28 -8.36 -14.82 6.03
CA CYS A 28 -8.38 -14.02 4.83
C CYS A 28 -7.53 -12.78 5.15
N MET A 29 -6.25 -12.82 4.75
CA MET A 29 -5.51 -11.61 4.50
C MET A 29 -6.16 -11.01 3.26
N GLU A 30 -7.18 -10.21 3.48
CA GLU A 30 -7.66 -9.26 2.50
C GLU A 30 -6.51 -8.28 2.32
N TRP A 31 -5.67 -8.55 1.34
CA TRP A 31 -4.77 -7.56 0.81
C TRP A 31 -5.70 -6.56 0.13
N ASP A 32 -6.02 -5.53 0.86
CA ASP A 32 -6.60 -4.32 0.27
C ASP A 32 -5.49 -3.72 -0.62
N TYR A 33 -5.38 -4.29 -1.82
CA TYR A 33 -4.77 -3.58 -2.93
C TYR A 33 -5.69 -2.41 -3.12
N GLY A 34 -5.21 -1.23 -2.66
CA GLY A 34 -5.94 0.02 -2.73
C GLY A 34 -6.70 0.04 -4.06
N GLN A 35 -8.00 0.18 -3.96
CA GLN A 35 -8.84 0.29 -5.14
C GLN A 35 -8.17 1.34 -6.01
N ASP A 36 -7.96 1.03 -7.28
CA ASP A 36 -7.60 2.02 -8.28
C ASP A 36 -8.66 3.11 -8.17
N GLU A 37 -8.43 4.07 -7.27
CA GLU A 37 -9.26 5.27 -7.23
C GLU A 37 -8.89 6.01 -8.50
N ASP A 38 -9.82 6.04 -9.45
CA ASP A 38 -9.73 6.88 -10.63
C ASP A 38 -9.53 8.32 -10.17
N PHE A 39 -8.26 8.72 -10.06
CA PHE A 39 -7.91 10.11 -9.81
C PHE A 39 -8.22 10.89 -11.08
N ASN A 40 -9.29 11.60 -11.07
CA ASN A 40 -9.53 12.61 -12.07
C ASN A 40 -8.65 13.83 -11.73
N ILE A 41 -7.36 13.73 -12.09
CA ILE A 41 -6.48 14.88 -12.03
C ILE A 41 -7.02 15.87 -13.07
N ALA A 42 -7.44 17.04 -12.60
CA ALA A 42 -7.94 18.09 -13.49
C ALA A 42 -6.81 18.50 -14.47
N ASP A 43 -7.19 18.90 -15.69
CA ASP A 43 -6.27 19.34 -16.73
C ASP A 43 -5.35 20.50 -16.29
N GLU A 44 -5.77 21.26 -15.26
CA GLU A 44 -5.00 22.35 -14.66
C GLU A 44 -4.91 22.17 -13.15
N GLY A 45 -3.69 22.24 -12.60
CA GLY A 45 -3.45 22.15 -11.18
C GLY A 45 -1.97 22.21 -10.80
N LEU A 46 -1.71 22.01 -9.53
CA LEU A 46 -0.36 22.03 -8.98
C LEU A 46 -0.04 20.70 -8.31
N PHE A 47 1.05 20.06 -8.74
CA PHE A 47 1.65 18.98 -7.98
C PHE A 47 2.50 19.55 -6.85
N ILE A 48 2.38 18.98 -5.67
CA ILE A 48 3.09 19.41 -4.46
C ILE A 48 3.91 18.22 -3.97
N THR A 49 5.22 18.32 -4.03
CA THR A 49 6.12 17.34 -3.40
C THR A 49 6.22 17.63 -1.92
N ASN A 50 5.79 16.68 -1.10
CA ASN A 50 5.94 16.74 0.35
C ASN A 50 7.19 15.94 0.71
N GLU A 51 8.21 16.63 1.16
CA GLU A 51 9.53 16.05 1.42
C GLU A 51 9.48 14.92 2.46
N GLY A 52 8.63 15.08 3.46
CA GLY A 52 8.58 14.19 4.60
C GLY A 52 9.73 14.43 5.58
N ASN A 53 9.91 13.52 6.52
CA ASN A 53 11.00 13.56 7.49
C ASN A 53 12.14 12.66 7.02
N PHE A 54 13.36 13.16 7.08
CA PHE A 54 14.57 12.41 6.72
C PHE A 54 14.65 11.06 7.47
N GLN A 55 14.87 9.97 6.75
CA GLN A 55 14.94 8.57 7.20
C GLN A 55 13.60 7.94 7.63
N TYR A 56 12.45 8.61 7.44
CA TYR A 56 11.14 8.05 7.78
C TYR A 56 10.42 7.39 6.61
N GLY A 57 10.87 7.63 5.37
CA GLY A 57 10.23 7.07 4.18
C GLY A 57 8.78 7.50 4.01
N ASN A 58 8.45 8.72 4.44
CA ASN A 58 7.10 9.26 4.47
C ASN A 58 6.89 10.46 3.53
N ALA A 59 7.73 10.57 2.51
CA ALA A 59 7.51 11.53 1.43
C ALA A 59 6.23 11.19 0.66
N THR A 60 5.50 12.22 0.24
CA THR A 60 4.23 12.06 -0.49
C THR A 60 4.14 13.03 -1.65
N LEU A 61 3.18 12.78 -2.54
CA LEU A 61 2.80 13.68 -3.61
C LEU A 61 1.34 14.07 -3.43
N SER A 62 1.05 15.37 -3.48
CA SER A 62 -0.31 15.91 -3.44
C SER A 62 -0.62 16.67 -4.73
N PHE A 63 -1.90 16.82 -5.03
CA PHE A 63 -2.39 17.62 -6.15
C PHE A 63 -3.39 18.65 -5.66
N TYR A 64 -3.20 19.91 -6.03
CA TYR A 64 -4.14 20.99 -5.77
C TYR A 64 -4.91 21.36 -7.03
N ASN A 65 -6.22 21.31 -6.96
CA ASN A 65 -7.13 21.76 -8.01
C ASN A 65 -7.57 23.21 -7.75
N PRO A 66 -7.16 24.19 -8.57
CA PRO A 66 -7.51 25.59 -8.34
C PRO A 66 -8.99 25.90 -8.62
N ALA A 67 -9.68 25.10 -9.43
CA ALA A 67 -11.08 25.32 -9.76
C ALA A 67 -12.00 24.96 -8.58
N THR A 68 -11.74 23.82 -7.90
CA THR A 68 -12.49 23.36 -6.73
C THR A 68 -11.91 23.87 -5.42
N LYS A 69 -10.64 24.30 -5.42
CA LYS A 69 -9.84 24.67 -4.25
C LYS A 69 -9.59 23.50 -3.28
N GLU A 70 -9.60 22.29 -3.80
CA GLU A 70 -9.38 21.06 -3.05
C GLU A 70 -7.94 20.56 -3.22
N VAL A 71 -7.46 19.85 -2.21
CA VAL A 71 -6.16 19.18 -2.21
C VAL A 71 -6.37 17.68 -2.09
N GLU A 72 -5.89 16.93 -3.07
CA GLU A 72 -5.81 15.49 -3.04
C GLU A 72 -4.45 15.08 -2.48
N ASN A 73 -4.44 14.40 -1.34
CA ASN A 73 -3.22 13.96 -0.69
C ASN A 73 -2.84 12.53 -1.05
N GLU A 74 -1.54 12.20 -0.92
CA GLU A 74 -1.01 10.85 -1.10
C GLU A 74 -1.34 10.22 -2.47
N ILE A 75 -1.50 11.04 -3.52
CA ILE A 75 -1.95 10.59 -4.85
C ILE A 75 -1.05 9.49 -5.43
N PHE A 76 0.27 9.56 -5.21
CA PHE A 76 1.18 8.53 -5.69
C PHE A 76 0.93 7.17 -5.02
N TYR A 77 0.72 7.17 -3.70
CA TYR A 77 0.43 5.95 -2.96
C TYR A 77 -0.92 5.35 -3.34
N ARG A 78 -1.94 6.20 -3.46
CA ARG A 78 -3.29 5.80 -3.83
C ARG A 78 -3.35 5.19 -5.23
N ALA A 79 -2.60 5.77 -6.20
CA ALA A 79 -2.56 5.27 -7.58
C ALA A 79 -1.69 4.00 -7.77
N ASN A 80 -0.67 3.80 -6.94
CA ASN A 80 0.34 2.75 -7.19
C ASN A 80 0.46 1.72 -6.07
N ALA A 81 -0.29 1.87 -4.95
CA ALA A 81 -0.17 1.07 -3.74
C ALA A 81 1.30 0.95 -3.23
N MET A 82 2.12 1.94 -3.53
CA MET A 82 3.55 1.97 -3.24
C MET A 82 3.94 3.33 -2.66
N LYS A 83 4.78 3.34 -1.63
CA LYS A 83 5.30 4.59 -1.05
C LYS A 83 6.23 5.30 -2.03
N LEU A 84 6.17 6.64 -2.04
CA LEU A 84 7.09 7.46 -2.82
C LEU A 84 8.54 7.32 -2.34
N GLY A 85 8.74 7.18 -1.03
CA GLY A 85 10.04 6.97 -0.43
C GLY A 85 10.41 8.03 0.60
N ASP A 86 11.70 8.36 0.65
CA ASP A 86 12.26 9.29 1.63
C ASP A 86 12.88 10.51 0.93
N VAL A 87 12.45 11.68 1.34
CA VAL A 87 12.86 12.98 0.84
C VAL A 87 12.52 13.20 -0.65
N ALA A 88 11.24 13.46 -0.94
CA ALA A 88 10.81 13.94 -2.27
C ALA A 88 11.22 15.39 -2.47
N GLN A 89 12.34 15.59 -3.15
CA GLN A 89 13.01 16.89 -3.25
C GLN A 89 12.41 17.80 -4.32
N SER A 90 12.04 17.25 -5.47
CA SER A 90 11.56 18.04 -6.61
C SER A 90 10.76 17.21 -7.60
N MET A 91 9.97 17.90 -8.40
CA MET A 91 9.26 17.34 -9.54
C MET A 91 9.40 18.26 -10.76
N VAL A 92 9.60 17.68 -11.92
CA VAL A 92 9.57 18.37 -13.22
C VAL A 92 8.56 17.66 -14.11
N ILE A 93 7.71 18.42 -14.77
CA ILE A 93 6.71 17.89 -15.71
C ILE A 93 7.16 18.23 -17.13
N ARG A 94 7.18 17.21 -17.99
CA ARG A 94 7.47 17.38 -19.41
C ARG A 94 6.75 16.32 -20.23
N ASP A 95 6.06 16.77 -21.27
CA ASP A 95 5.39 15.90 -22.25
C ASP A 95 4.44 14.86 -21.59
N GLY A 96 3.66 15.27 -20.57
CA GLY A 96 2.73 14.41 -19.87
C GLY A 96 3.38 13.46 -18.84
N ILE A 97 4.69 13.54 -18.66
CA ILE A 97 5.43 12.77 -17.68
C ILE A 97 5.92 13.66 -16.54
N GLY A 98 5.60 13.28 -15.33
CA GLY A 98 6.13 13.86 -14.10
C GLY A 98 7.36 13.08 -13.60
N TRP A 99 8.49 13.76 -13.53
CA TRP A 99 9.74 13.21 -13.01
C TRP A 99 9.93 13.65 -11.57
N VAL A 100 9.81 12.73 -10.63
CA VAL A 100 9.91 12.99 -9.18
C VAL A 100 11.24 12.49 -8.67
N VAL A 101 12.06 13.39 -8.14
CA VAL A 101 13.34 13.05 -7.52
C VAL A 101 13.15 12.78 -6.04
N VAL A 102 13.46 11.56 -5.59
CA VAL A 102 13.39 11.14 -4.20
C VAL A 102 14.81 10.88 -3.70
N ASN A 103 15.39 11.92 -3.10
CA ASN A 103 16.82 12.01 -2.86
C ASN A 103 17.37 10.89 -1.96
N ASN A 104 16.81 10.72 -0.76
CA ASN A 104 17.35 9.73 0.19
C ASN A 104 16.96 8.29 -0.16
N SER A 105 16.02 8.07 -1.04
CA SER A 105 15.71 6.76 -1.63
C SER A 105 16.53 6.45 -2.89
N HIS A 106 17.35 7.39 -3.37
CA HIS A 106 18.19 7.25 -4.57
C HIS A 106 17.40 6.82 -5.81
N VAL A 107 16.18 7.36 -5.96
CA VAL A 107 15.28 6.99 -7.07
C VAL A 107 14.70 8.22 -7.73
N VAL A 108 14.43 8.11 -9.02
CA VAL A 108 13.64 9.06 -9.80
C VAL A 108 12.46 8.29 -10.37
N PHE A 109 11.26 8.71 -10.03
CA PHE A 109 10.04 8.15 -10.63
C PHE A 109 9.66 8.94 -11.88
N ALA A 110 9.30 8.21 -12.93
CA ALA A 110 8.62 8.75 -14.09
C ALA A 110 7.15 8.32 -13.97
N ILE A 111 6.25 9.26 -13.77
CA ILE A 111 4.82 9.02 -13.58
C ILE A 111 4.02 9.64 -14.72
N ASP A 112 3.08 8.88 -15.26
CA ASP A 112 2.09 9.41 -16.20
C ASP A 112 1.12 10.30 -15.41
N ILE A 113 0.88 11.51 -15.91
CA ILE A 113 0.03 12.50 -15.25
C ILE A 113 -1.29 12.78 -15.99
N HIS A 114 -1.64 11.86 -16.93
CA HIS A 114 -2.91 11.94 -17.69
C HIS A 114 -3.95 10.99 -17.17
#